data_727672ba87539a9c2f3865b2ea160930
#
_entry.id   727672ba87539a9c2f3865b2ea160930
#
_cell.length_a   1.000
_cell.length_b   1.000
_cell.length_c   1.000
_cell.angle_alpha   90.00
_cell.angle_beta   90.00
_cell.angle_gamma   90.00
#
_symmetry.space_group_name_H-M   'P 1'
#
loop_
_entity.id
_entity.type
_entity.pdbx_description
1 polymer ?
#
loop_
_entity_poly.entity_id
_entity_poly.type
_entity_poly.pdbx_seq_one_letter_code
_entity_poly.pdbx_strand_id
1 'polypeptide(L)'
;MTFKRNNLSQDVIHALTLTLVLCLTLLSGCSDKEEILPPEPEEGTDIVSEYKAYVGHPFNASLGEQTNGYTIKNNDPEKLKTEYFGIEHFGVVCIFPLCEGESSIHVLDKNNKLVKIIKIQTTMWGSKDVEVENGAHPYVKPEVRVEAQDTQTKQNIEKELMQELKNRNGTRYTFDNQTRLFTMTFPDGRKGYEGTYKCRVDSLIMQTQSIIKKYGYEVSYKNKFLIIREDRTEEYCQRYPDSGVTSVTTQEIWRDYSILDIFP
;
A
#
# COMPACT_ATOMS: atom_id res chain seq x y z
N MET A 1 6.25 -43.60 -15.93
CA MET A 1 6.52 -42.24 -15.42
C MET A 1 5.42 -41.31 -15.93
N THR A 2 4.47 -40.98 -15.10
CA THR A 2 3.28 -40.19 -15.47
C THR A 2 3.48 -38.77 -14.92
N PHE A 3 3.62 -37.82 -15.83
CA PHE A 3 3.75 -36.40 -15.47
C PHE A 3 2.41 -35.87 -14.91
N LYS A 4 2.43 -35.43 -13.67
CA LYS A 4 1.34 -34.63 -13.08
C LYS A 4 1.35 -33.24 -13.73
N ARG A 5 0.34 -32.93 -14.52
CA ARG A 5 0.04 -31.56 -14.96
C ARG A 5 -0.41 -30.73 -13.75
N ASN A 6 0.35 -29.69 -13.46
CA ASN A 6 0.01 -28.74 -12.40
C ASN A 6 -1.22 -27.90 -12.77
N ASN A 7 -2.22 -27.92 -11.91
CA ASN A 7 -3.46 -27.13 -12.01
C ASN A 7 -3.25 -25.63 -11.67
N LEU A 8 -2.06 -25.09 -11.93
CA LEU A 8 -1.77 -23.67 -11.65
C LEU A 8 -2.50 -22.69 -12.59
N SER A 9 -3.03 -23.18 -13.72
CA SER A 9 -3.68 -22.30 -14.70
C SER A 9 -5.12 -21.92 -14.36
N GLN A 10 -5.85 -22.72 -13.58
CA GLN A 10 -7.23 -22.43 -13.24
C GLN A 10 -7.37 -21.37 -12.14
N ASP A 11 -6.50 -21.37 -11.15
CA ASP A 11 -6.54 -20.37 -10.07
C ASP A 11 -6.17 -18.98 -10.57
N VAL A 12 -5.25 -18.89 -11.53
CA VAL A 12 -4.87 -17.63 -12.17
C VAL A 12 -6.01 -17.09 -13.06
N ILE A 13 -6.70 -17.97 -13.77
CA ILE A 13 -7.86 -17.59 -14.60
C ILE A 13 -9.04 -17.15 -13.72
N HIS A 14 -9.28 -17.81 -12.58
CA HIS A 14 -10.31 -17.39 -11.64
C HIS A 14 -9.99 -16.07 -10.94
N ALA A 15 -8.73 -15.83 -10.60
CA ALA A 15 -8.30 -14.53 -10.05
C ALA A 15 -8.48 -13.39 -11.08
N LEU A 16 -8.11 -13.62 -12.34
CA LEU A 16 -8.28 -12.65 -13.43
C LEU A 16 -9.77 -12.39 -13.76
N THR A 17 -10.60 -13.42 -13.78
CA THR A 17 -12.06 -13.25 -14.02
C THR A 17 -12.76 -12.57 -12.85
N LEU A 18 -12.34 -12.84 -11.60
CA LEU A 18 -12.90 -12.16 -10.43
C LEU A 18 -12.54 -10.67 -10.41
N THR A 19 -11.31 -10.33 -10.78
CA THR A 19 -10.87 -8.93 -10.88
C THR A 19 -11.59 -8.19 -12.02
N LEU A 20 -11.80 -8.83 -13.15
CA LEU A 20 -12.53 -8.25 -14.29
C LEU A 20 -14.02 -8.05 -13.97
N VAL A 21 -14.66 -9.00 -13.29
CA VAL A 21 -16.05 -8.89 -12.85
C VAL A 21 -16.19 -7.81 -11.77
N LEU A 22 -15.23 -7.67 -10.86
CA LEU A 22 -15.23 -6.62 -9.84
C LEU A 22 -15.06 -5.22 -10.45
N CYS A 23 -14.25 -5.08 -11.50
CA CYS A 23 -14.15 -3.82 -12.26
C CYS A 23 -15.44 -3.48 -13.03
N LEU A 24 -16.14 -4.49 -13.56
CA LEU A 24 -17.39 -4.28 -14.29
C LEU A 24 -18.59 -3.98 -13.38
N THR A 25 -18.62 -4.51 -12.16
CA THR A 25 -19.71 -4.23 -11.20
C THR A 25 -19.58 -2.86 -10.53
N LEU A 26 -18.39 -2.26 -10.52
CA LEU A 26 -18.18 -0.88 -10.05
C LEU A 26 -18.67 0.19 -11.08
N LEU A 27 -18.96 -0.23 -12.31
CA LEU A 27 -19.50 0.67 -13.36
C LEU A 27 -21.03 0.78 -13.35
N SER A 28 -21.74 0.00 -12.53
CA SER A 28 -23.22 -0.04 -12.54
C SER A 28 -23.91 0.61 -11.34
N GLY A 29 -23.18 1.41 -10.55
CA GLY A 29 -23.71 2.15 -9.41
C GLY A 29 -23.72 3.66 -9.63
N CYS A 30 -24.30 4.17 -10.71
CA CYS A 30 -24.52 5.61 -10.90
C CYS A 30 -25.83 6.05 -10.27
N SER A 31 -25.73 6.81 -9.18
CA SER A 31 -26.69 7.82 -8.77
C SER A 31 -26.25 9.16 -9.37
N ASP A 32 -27.16 9.86 -10.01
CA ASP A 32 -27.00 11.12 -10.75
C ASP A 32 -26.32 12.23 -9.92
N LYS A 33 -25.00 12.27 -9.96
CA LYS A 33 -24.22 13.51 -9.84
C LYS A 33 -23.39 13.56 -11.09
N GLU A 34 -23.54 14.61 -11.87
CA GLU A 34 -22.69 14.94 -13.01
C GLU A 34 -21.22 14.86 -12.53
N GLU A 35 -20.60 13.70 -12.72
CA GLU A 35 -19.16 13.58 -12.68
C GLU A 35 -18.68 14.45 -13.84
N ILE A 36 -18.03 15.55 -13.52
CA ILE A 36 -17.27 16.34 -14.49
C ILE A 36 -16.15 15.41 -14.97
N LEU A 37 -16.44 14.64 -16.02
CA LEU A 37 -15.40 13.94 -16.78
C LEU A 37 -14.37 15.00 -17.17
N PRO A 38 -13.06 14.74 -17.01
CA PRO A 38 -12.06 15.63 -17.56
C PRO A 38 -12.41 15.85 -19.04
N PRO A 39 -12.34 17.10 -19.54
CA PRO A 39 -12.69 17.37 -20.93
C PRO A 39 -11.90 16.44 -21.84
N GLU A 40 -12.60 15.85 -22.82
CA GLU A 40 -11.92 15.09 -23.89
C GLU A 40 -10.85 16.00 -24.50
N PRO A 41 -9.59 15.53 -24.63
CA PRO A 41 -8.54 16.33 -25.23
C PRO A 41 -8.95 16.67 -26.65
N GLU A 42 -9.05 17.97 -26.96
CA GLU A 42 -9.23 18.44 -28.32
C GLU A 42 -8.12 17.86 -29.21
N GLU A 43 -8.49 17.32 -30.38
CA GLU A 43 -7.55 16.78 -31.35
C GLU A 43 -6.48 17.83 -31.68
N GLY A 44 -5.26 17.67 -31.15
CA GLY A 44 -4.12 18.33 -31.73
C GLY A 44 -3.03 18.90 -30.84
N THR A 45 -3.13 19.00 -29.49
CA THR A 45 -2.10 19.74 -28.74
C THR A 45 -1.62 19.16 -27.42
N ASP A 46 -2.33 18.28 -26.74
CA ASP A 46 -1.87 17.84 -25.41
C ASP A 46 -1.39 16.39 -25.38
N ILE A 47 -0.10 16.21 -25.72
CA ILE A 47 0.59 14.93 -25.50
C ILE A 47 0.79 14.66 -23.99
N VAL A 48 0.49 15.60 -23.11
CA VAL A 48 0.68 15.48 -21.64
C VAL A 48 -0.67 15.35 -20.96
N SER A 49 -0.84 14.28 -20.18
CA SER A 49 -1.95 14.12 -19.25
C SER A 49 -1.41 14.09 -17.81
N GLU A 50 -2.06 14.80 -16.90
CA GLU A 50 -1.65 14.86 -15.50
C GLU A 50 -2.69 14.21 -14.61
N TYR A 51 -2.22 13.36 -13.69
CA TYR A 51 -3.05 12.64 -12.74
C TYR A 51 -2.56 12.87 -11.32
N LYS A 52 -3.51 12.97 -10.39
CA LYS A 52 -3.25 12.89 -8.96
C LYS A 52 -3.65 11.50 -8.48
N ALA A 53 -2.78 10.83 -7.76
CA ALA A 53 -2.99 9.47 -7.30
C ALA A 53 -2.60 9.33 -5.84
N TYR A 54 -3.06 8.26 -5.23
CA TYR A 54 -2.70 7.90 -3.86
C TYR A 54 -1.91 6.60 -3.84
N VAL A 55 -0.92 6.51 -2.94
CA VAL A 55 -0.16 5.27 -2.74
C VAL A 55 -1.10 4.10 -2.46
N GLY A 56 -0.90 2.99 -3.19
CA GLY A 56 -1.71 1.78 -3.04
C GLY A 56 -3.10 1.81 -3.70
N HIS A 57 -3.50 2.93 -4.34
CA HIS A 57 -4.76 3.04 -5.06
C HIS A 57 -4.53 2.98 -6.57
N PRO A 58 -4.77 1.83 -7.23
CA PRO A 58 -4.63 1.71 -8.67
C PRO A 58 -5.70 2.54 -9.38
N PHE A 59 -5.33 3.06 -10.54
CA PHE A 59 -6.26 3.76 -11.43
C PHE A 59 -5.94 3.45 -12.89
N ASN A 60 -6.88 3.76 -13.77
CA ASN A 60 -6.78 3.52 -15.20
C ASN A 60 -6.59 4.83 -15.95
N ALA A 61 -5.58 4.89 -16.80
CA ALA A 61 -5.40 5.98 -17.76
C ALA A 61 -5.79 5.51 -19.16
N SER A 62 -6.80 6.15 -19.76
CA SER A 62 -7.21 5.87 -21.12
C SER A 62 -6.22 6.46 -22.13
N LEU A 63 -5.92 5.69 -23.16
CA LEU A 63 -5.07 6.11 -24.27
C LEU A 63 -5.87 6.48 -25.55
N GLY A 64 -7.20 6.32 -25.52
CA GLY A 64 -8.08 6.57 -26.67
C GLY A 64 -8.26 5.36 -27.58
N GLU A 65 -8.83 5.58 -28.75
CA GLU A 65 -9.33 4.50 -29.63
C GLU A 65 -8.26 3.86 -30.55
N GLN A 66 -7.13 4.50 -30.81
CA GLN A 66 -6.10 4.02 -31.77
C GLN A 66 -4.85 3.50 -31.07
N THR A 67 -4.97 2.41 -30.31
CA THR A 67 -3.89 1.96 -29.43
C THR A 67 -3.16 0.71 -29.90
N ASN A 68 -3.44 0.19 -31.09
CA ASN A 68 -2.75 -0.99 -31.61
C ASN A 68 -1.25 -0.72 -31.83
N GLY A 69 -0.41 -1.46 -31.10
CA GLY A 69 1.05 -1.38 -31.23
C GLY A 69 1.69 -0.28 -30.36
N TYR A 70 1.01 0.26 -29.35
CA TYR A 70 1.63 1.15 -28.39
C TYR A 70 2.56 0.37 -27.45
N THR A 71 3.69 1.01 -27.13
CA THR A 71 4.63 0.56 -26.11
C THR A 71 4.58 1.51 -24.90
N ILE A 72 4.45 0.94 -23.73
CA ILE A 72 4.41 1.70 -22.48
C ILE A 72 5.79 1.66 -21.84
N LYS A 73 6.41 2.83 -21.70
CA LYS A 73 7.68 3.00 -21.01
C LYS A 73 7.45 3.67 -19.66
N ASN A 74 7.55 2.90 -18.60
CA ASN A 74 7.55 3.41 -17.24
C ASN A 74 8.95 3.96 -16.90
N ASN A 75 9.05 5.26 -16.65
CA ASN A 75 10.34 5.91 -16.36
C ASN A 75 10.74 5.78 -14.89
N ASP A 76 9.80 5.44 -14.01
CA ASP A 76 9.98 5.38 -12.55
C ASP A 76 9.46 4.04 -11.99
N PRO A 77 10.06 2.89 -12.37
CA PRO A 77 9.53 1.56 -12.01
C PRO A 77 9.57 1.27 -10.51
N GLU A 78 10.40 1.97 -9.75
CA GLU A 78 10.43 1.89 -8.29
C GLU A 78 9.26 2.67 -7.63
N LYS A 79 8.63 3.60 -8.36
CA LYS A 79 7.50 4.42 -7.87
C LYS A 79 6.16 3.95 -8.40
N LEU A 80 6.15 3.35 -9.60
CA LEU A 80 4.94 2.89 -10.27
C LEU A 80 5.11 1.47 -10.79
N LYS A 81 4.07 0.65 -10.67
CA LYS A 81 3.89 -0.53 -11.49
C LYS A 81 2.84 -0.22 -12.56
N THR A 82 3.04 -0.69 -13.77
CA THR A 82 2.12 -0.46 -14.89
C THR A 82 1.78 -1.76 -15.58
N GLU A 83 0.51 -1.92 -15.96
CA GLU A 83 0.02 -3.00 -16.81
C GLU A 83 -0.76 -2.38 -17.97
N TYR A 84 -0.47 -2.79 -19.20
CA TYR A 84 -1.15 -2.30 -20.39
C TYR A 84 -2.15 -3.34 -20.90
N PHE A 85 -3.37 -2.89 -21.09
CA PHE A 85 -4.45 -3.68 -21.69
C PHE A 85 -4.87 -3.01 -22.99
N GLY A 86 -4.45 -3.58 -24.14
CA GLY A 86 -4.91 -3.20 -25.46
C GLY A 86 -6.04 -4.12 -25.91
N ILE A 87 -7.23 -3.60 -26.13
CA ILE A 87 -8.34 -4.28 -26.81
C ILE A 87 -8.47 -3.60 -28.19
N GLU A 88 -8.93 -4.29 -29.21
CA GLU A 88 -8.87 -3.91 -30.64
C GLU A 88 -9.15 -2.45 -31.00
N HIS A 89 -9.79 -1.66 -30.17
CA HIS A 89 -10.09 -0.24 -30.39
C HIS A 89 -9.88 0.64 -29.17
N PHE A 90 -9.39 0.09 -28.06
CA PHE A 90 -9.30 0.84 -26.81
C PHE A 90 -8.06 0.41 -26.02
N GLY A 91 -7.25 1.37 -25.62
CA GLY A 91 -6.08 1.12 -24.78
C GLY A 91 -6.22 1.73 -23.39
N VAL A 92 -5.88 0.95 -22.39
CA VAL A 92 -5.86 1.36 -21.00
C VAL A 92 -4.54 0.99 -20.36
N VAL A 93 -3.93 1.93 -19.67
CA VAL A 93 -2.79 1.65 -18.77
C VAL A 93 -3.32 1.62 -17.35
N CYS A 94 -3.25 0.45 -16.72
CA CYS A 94 -3.51 0.32 -15.30
C CYS A 94 -2.23 0.71 -14.55
N ILE A 95 -2.34 1.67 -13.65
CA ILE A 95 -1.22 2.29 -12.94
C ILE A 95 -1.38 2.00 -11.45
N PHE A 96 -0.34 1.42 -10.84
CA PHE A 96 -0.28 1.09 -9.43
C PHE A 96 0.79 1.96 -8.76
N PRO A 97 0.41 3.04 -8.05
CA PRO A 97 1.35 3.88 -7.31
C PRO A 97 1.95 3.11 -6.13
N LEU A 98 3.28 2.99 -6.07
CA LEU A 98 4.00 2.23 -5.05
C LEU A 98 4.57 3.11 -3.94
N CYS A 99 4.92 4.35 -4.27
CA CYS A 99 5.38 5.34 -3.31
C CYS A 99 5.06 6.76 -3.79
N GLU A 100 5.29 7.71 -2.92
CA GLU A 100 5.04 9.12 -3.18
C GLU A 100 6.05 9.77 -4.11
N GLY A 101 5.63 10.86 -4.71
CA GLY A 101 6.43 11.72 -5.56
C GLY A 101 5.90 11.84 -6.96
N GLU A 102 6.66 12.56 -7.78
CA GLU A 102 6.38 12.69 -9.20
C GLU A 102 6.94 11.51 -9.96
N SER A 103 6.19 11.08 -10.97
CA SER A 103 6.58 10.00 -11.86
C SER A 103 5.95 10.20 -13.24
N SER A 104 6.47 9.50 -14.24
CA SER A 104 5.99 9.64 -15.59
C SER A 104 5.99 8.32 -16.37
N ILE A 105 5.05 8.22 -17.30
CA ILE A 105 4.93 7.12 -18.24
C ILE A 105 4.94 7.72 -19.64
N HIS A 106 5.78 7.20 -20.51
CA HIS A 106 5.80 7.55 -21.93
C HIS A 106 5.05 6.47 -22.72
N VAL A 107 4.15 6.92 -23.57
CA VAL A 107 3.45 6.08 -24.54
C VAL A 107 4.06 6.30 -25.91
N LEU A 108 4.56 5.23 -26.52
CA LEU A 108 5.22 5.26 -27.83
C LEU A 108 4.36 4.53 -28.83
N ASP A 109 4.31 5.02 -30.07
CA ASP A 109 3.66 4.31 -31.17
C ASP A 109 4.53 3.15 -31.72
N LYS A 110 4.03 2.43 -32.69
CA LYS A 110 4.73 1.32 -33.37
C LYS A 110 6.08 1.70 -34.02
N ASN A 111 6.31 3.00 -34.23
CA ASN A 111 7.55 3.55 -34.78
C ASN A 111 8.46 4.10 -33.70
N ASN A 112 8.18 3.83 -32.41
CA ASN A 112 8.86 4.39 -31.24
C ASN A 112 8.75 5.92 -31.14
N LYS A 113 7.78 6.56 -31.78
CA LYS A 113 7.51 7.99 -31.63
C LYS A 113 6.68 8.20 -30.38
N LEU A 114 7.07 9.20 -29.56
CA LEU A 114 6.31 9.62 -28.39
C LEU A 114 4.96 10.20 -28.81
N VAL A 115 3.87 9.62 -28.33
CA VAL A 115 2.49 10.05 -28.61
C VAL A 115 1.78 10.60 -27.38
N LYS A 116 2.18 10.16 -26.18
CA LYS A 116 1.59 10.65 -24.92
C LYS A 116 2.57 10.57 -23.77
N ILE A 117 2.50 11.56 -22.87
CA ILE A 117 3.18 11.56 -21.56
C ILE A 117 2.09 11.56 -20.49
N ILE A 118 2.12 10.59 -19.60
CA ILE A 118 1.25 10.54 -18.42
C ILE A 118 2.12 10.94 -17.24
N LYS A 119 1.86 12.11 -16.65
CA LYS A 119 2.51 12.57 -15.43
C LYS A 119 1.63 12.22 -14.25
N ILE A 120 2.22 11.68 -13.20
CA ILE A 120 1.51 11.25 -12.01
C ILE A 120 2.13 11.90 -10.80
N GLN A 121 1.33 12.69 -10.07
CA GLN A 121 1.66 13.17 -8.74
C GLN A 121 1.05 12.21 -7.72
N THR A 122 1.87 11.35 -7.15
CA THR A 122 1.43 10.42 -6.11
C THR A 122 1.62 11.03 -4.73
N THR A 123 0.58 11.02 -3.93
CA THR A 123 0.62 11.46 -2.54
C THR A 123 0.16 10.32 -1.63
N MET A 124 0.48 10.43 -0.35
CA MET A 124 -0.25 9.62 0.62
C MET A 124 -1.73 10.05 0.67
N TRP A 125 -2.56 9.07 0.93
CA TRP A 125 -3.98 9.29 1.17
C TRP A 125 -4.17 10.19 2.39
N GLY A 126 -4.31 11.49 2.22
CA GLY A 126 -4.66 12.49 3.23
C GLY A 126 -3.80 12.50 4.51
N SER A 127 -4.02 13.47 5.35
CA SER A 127 -3.58 13.42 6.75
C SER A 127 -4.36 12.34 7.49
N LYS A 128 -3.71 11.61 8.41
CA LYS A 128 -4.32 10.48 9.10
C LYS A 128 -4.13 10.56 10.60
N ASP A 129 -5.23 10.27 11.30
CA ASP A 129 -5.22 9.98 12.71
C ASP A 129 -5.50 8.49 12.91
N VAL A 130 -4.56 7.78 13.50
CA VAL A 130 -4.69 6.36 13.81
C VAL A 130 -4.45 6.12 15.29
N GLU A 131 -5.14 5.13 15.83
CA GLU A 131 -4.98 4.69 17.20
C GLU A 131 -4.63 3.21 17.24
N VAL A 132 -3.63 2.85 18.03
CA VAL A 132 -3.26 1.45 18.28
C VAL A 132 -4.39 0.76 19.03
N GLU A 133 -5.01 -0.22 18.41
CA GLU A 133 -6.14 -0.98 18.94
C GLU A 133 -5.79 -2.47 19.05
N ASN A 134 -4.82 -2.77 19.93
CA ASN A 134 -4.34 -4.14 20.22
C ASN A 134 -5.30 -4.92 21.15
N GLY A 135 -6.53 -4.47 21.30
CA GLY A 135 -7.58 -5.14 22.07
C GLY A 135 -8.19 -6.33 21.35
N ALA A 136 -9.27 -6.86 21.89
CA ALA A 136 -10.01 -7.96 21.27
C ALA A 136 -10.79 -7.46 20.05
N HIS A 137 -10.29 -7.74 18.85
CA HIS A 137 -11.01 -7.54 17.61
C HIS A 137 -11.42 -8.90 17.01
N PRO A 138 -12.64 -9.08 16.51
CA PRO A 138 -13.12 -10.39 16.06
C PRO A 138 -12.39 -10.92 14.81
N TYR A 139 -11.80 -10.06 13.99
CA TYR A 139 -11.22 -10.46 12.69
C TYR A 139 -9.70 -10.35 12.63
N VAL A 140 -9.09 -9.49 13.43
CA VAL A 140 -7.64 -9.27 13.42
C VAL A 140 -7.16 -9.16 14.87
N LYS A 141 -6.02 -9.80 15.16
CA LYS A 141 -5.44 -9.80 16.52
C LYS A 141 -3.99 -9.33 16.46
N PRO A 142 -3.50 -8.66 17.51
CA PRO A 142 -2.06 -8.47 17.67
C PRO A 142 -1.39 -9.84 17.78
N GLU A 143 -0.21 -9.95 17.20
CA GLU A 143 0.52 -11.22 17.15
C GLU A 143 2.01 -11.01 17.42
N VAL A 144 2.60 -11.96 18.09
CA VAL A 144 4.04 -12.08 18.27
C VAL A 144 4.44 -13.46 17.75
N ARG A 145 5.41 -13.50 16.85
CA ARG A 145 5.98 -14.74 16.33
C ARG A 145 7.46 -14.76 16.63
N VAL A 146 7.91 -15.80 17.29
CA VAL A 146 9.31 -16.01 17.64
C VAL A 146 9.75 -17.40 17.21
N GLU A 147 10.85 -17.46 16.48
CA GLU A 147 11.55 -18.70 16.17
C GLU A 147 12.91 -18.69 16.85
N ALA A 148 13.13 -19.61 17.77
CA ALA A 148 14.38 -19.79 18.50
C ALA A 148 14.56 -21.27 18.86
N GLN A 149 15.83 -21.70 18.96
CA GLN A 149 16.16 -23.08 19.37
C GLN A 149 15.90 -23.28 20.87
N ASP A 150 16.23 -22.28 21.70
CA ASP A 150 15.94 -22.33 23.12
C ASP A 150 14.48 -21.96 23.41
N THR A 151 13.72 -22.94 23.91
CA THR A 151 12.30 -22.80 24.22
C THR A 151 12.03 -21.77 25.32
N GLN A 152 12.91 -21.68 26.33
CA GLN A 152 12.72 -20.73 27.43
C GLN A 152 12.91 -19.29 26.96
N THR A 153 13.94 -19.03 26.14
CA THR A 153 14.18 -17.73 25.49
C THR A 153 13.01 -17.34 24.59
N LYS A 154 12.51 -18.28 23.78
CA LYS A 154 11.32 -18.06 22.95
C LYS A 154 10.14 -17.56 23.79
N GLN A 155 9.78 -18.28 24.85
CA GLN A 155 8.65 -17.93 25.72
C GLN A 155 8.85 -16.56 26.42
N ASN A 156 10.07 -16.25 26.82
CA ASN A 156 10.39 -14.97 27.45
C ASN A 156 10.20 -13.81 26.46
N ILE A 157 10.68 -13.94 25.23
CA ILE A 157 10.52 -12.94 24.17
C ILE A 157 9.02 -12.76 23.83
N GLU A 158 8.28 -13.85 23.63
CA GLU A 158 6.84 -13.80 23.35
C GLU A 158 6.09 -13.07 24.45
N LYS A 159 6.37 -13.37 25.70
CA LYS A 159 5.72 -12.72 26.86
C LYS A 159 6.06 -11.24 26.94
N GLU A 160 7.33 -10.88 26.77
CA GLU A 160 7.81 -9.49 26.78
C GLU A 160 7.10 -8.67 25.70
N LEU A 161 7.13 -9.15 24.46
CA LEU A 161 6.54 -8.46 23.30
C LEU A 161 5.01 -8.36 23.38
N MET A 162 4.35 -9.41 23.84
CA MET A 162 2.89 -9.34 24.07
C MET A 162 2.53 -8.31 25.14
N GLN A 163 3.36 -8.14 26.16
CA GLN A 163 3.15 -7.09 27.16
C GLN A 163 3.42 -5.70 26.58
N GLU A 164 4.45 -5.55 25.74
CA GLU A 164 4.73 -4.31 25.01
C GLU A 164 3.53 -3.92 24.13
N LEU A 165 2.99 -4.84 23.32
CA LEU A 165 1.82 -4.61 22.49
C LEU A 165 0.59 -4.17 23.30
N LYS A 166 0.37 -4.78 24.46
CA LYS A 166 -0.72 -4.37 25.37
C LYS A 166 -0.52 -2.95 25.91
N ASN A 167 0.70 -2.60 26.28
CA ASN A 167 1.02 -1.28 26.84
C ASN A 167 0.90 -0.16 25.79
N ARG A 168 1.00 -0.51 24.50
CA ARG A 168 0.84 0.45 23.39
C ARG A 168 -0.61 0.71 23.02
N ASN A 169 -1.54 -0.09 23.50
CA ASN A 169 -2.97 0.10 23.19
C ASN A 169 -3.44 1.50 23.59
N GLY A 170 -4.14 2.19 22.69
CA GLY A 170 -4.55 3.58 22.87
C GLY A 170 -3.49 4.63 22.49
N THR A 171 -2.29 4.21 22.06
CA THR A 171 -1.30 5.12 21.47
C THR A 171 -1.85 5.69 20.17
N ARG A 172 -1.72 7.01 19.99
CA ARG A 172 -2.20 7.71 18.79
C ARG A 172 -1.05 8.19 17.93
N TYR A 173 -1.22 8.11 16.62
CA TYR A 173 -0.33 8.70 15.64
C TYR A 173 -1.13 9.62 14.73
N THR A 174 -0.62 10.85 14.58
CA THR A 174 -1.12 11.81 13.59
C THR A 174 -0.07 11.96 12.50
N PHE A 175 -0.47 11.73 11.26
CA PHE A 175 0.38 11.89 10.08
C PHE A 175 -0.11 13.06 9.26
N ASP A 176 0.74 14.06 9.06
CA ASP A 176 0.45 15.22 8.21
C ASP A 176 1.09 14.99 6.82
N ASN A 177 0.24 14.89 5.80
CA ASN A 177 0.72 14.60 4.45
C ASN A 177 1.37 15.80 3.75
N GLN A 178 1.14 17.01 4.19
CA GLN A 178 1.74 18.23 3.60
C GLN A 178 3.16 18.43 4.09
N THR A 179 3.35 18.31 5.40
CA THR A 179 4.66 18.51 6.05
C THR A 179 5.51 17.25 6.11
N ARG A 180 4.90 16.07 5.90
CA ARG A 180 5.54 14.76 6.07
C ARG A 180 5.99 14.49 7.50
N LEU A 181 5.35 15.13 8.44
CA LEU A 181 5.61 14.93 9.85
C LEU A 181 4.60 13.95 10.45
N PHE A 182 5.07 13.20 11.42
CA PHE A 182 4.19 12.46 12.31
C PHE A 182 4.42 12.89 13.76
N THR A 183 3.37 12.77 14.56
CA THR A 183 3.45 12.89 16.01
C THR A 183 2.85 11.64 16.64
N MET A 184 3.41 11.23 17.77
CA MET A 184 2.90 10.15 18.59
C MET A 184 2.45 10.70 19.95
N THR A 185 1.32 10.22 20.44
CA THR A 185 0.80 10.54 21.78
C THR A 185 0.55 9.25 22.53
N PHE A 186 1.04 9.14 23.75
CA PHE A 186 0.80 7.99 24.62
C PHE A 186 -0.67 7.90 25.07
N PRO A 187 -1.14 6.72 25.54
CA PRO A 187 -2.53 6.55 26.02
C PRO A 187 -2.93 7.51 27.13
N ASP A 188 -1.98 7.96 27.93
CA ASP A 188 -2.18 8.93 29.03
C ASP A 188 -2.17 10.40 28.58
N GLY A 189 -2.11 10.64 27.25
CA GLY A 189 -2.10 11.98 26.64
C GLY A 189 -0.73 12.65 26.60
N ARG A 190 0.33 12.04 27.16
CA ARG A 190 1.67 12.61 27.05
C ARG A 190 2.17 12.56 25.60
N LYS A 191 2.82 13.65 25.18
CA LYS A 191 3.51 13.70 23.89
C LYS A 191 4.66 12.68 23.90
N GLY A 192 4.69 11.83 22.89
CA GLY A 192 5.75 10.86 22.65
C GLY A 192 6.76 11.36 21.63
N TYR A 193 6.92 10.61 20.55
CA TYR A 193 7.89 10.90 19.51
C TYR A 193 7.27 11.76 18.40
N GLU A 194 8.13 12.53 17.73
CA GLU A 194 7.81 13.22 16.48
C GLU A 194 8.94 13.01 15.49
N GLY A 195 8.62 13.11 14.21
CA GLY A 195 9.60 12.90 13.16
C GLY A 195 9.00 12.98 11.78
N THR A 196 9.75 12.50 10.81
CA THR A 196 9.31 12.40 9.41
C THR A 196 8.88 10.97 9.07
N TYR A 197 8.04 10.84 8.05
CA TYR A 197 7.65 9.53 7.55
C TYR A 197 7.62 9.46 6.04
N LYS A 198 7.78 8.24 5.52
CA LYS A 198 7.56 7.88 4.12
C LYS A 198 6.69 6.63 4.06
N CYS A 199 5.77 6.62 3.15
CA CYS A 199 4.91 5.46 2.92
C CYS A 199 5.11 4.91 1.51
N ARG A 200 5.13 3.59 1.39
CA ARG A 200 5.03 2.81 0.17
C ARG A 200 3.80 1.92 0.27
N VAL A 201 3.46 1.22 -0.79
CA VAL A 201 2.29 0.36 -0.82
C VAL A 201 2.29 -0.75 0.26
N ASP A 202 3.47 -1.17 0.67
CA ASP A 202 3.70 -2.30 1.60
C ASP A 202 4.51 -1.93 2.85
N SER A 203 5.01 -0.69 2.93
CA SER A 203 5.91 -0.30 4.02
C SER A 203 5.74 1.15 4.46
N LEU A 204 5.85 1.35 5.76
CA LEU A 204 5.87 2.65 6.44
C LEU A 204 7.24 2.82 7.09
N ILE A 205 7.95 3.88 6.73
CA ILE A 205 9.23 4.25 7.34
C ILE A 205 9.00 5.47 8.20
N MET A 206 9.30 5.39 9.49
CA MET A 206 9.20 6.47 10.46
C MET A 206 10.59 6.81 10.97
N GLN A 207 10.96 8.09 10.91
CA GLN A 207 12.28 8.57 11.30
C GLN A 207 12.15 9.67 12.34
N THR A 208 12.70 9.45 13.49
CA THR A 208 12.94 10.48 14.53
C THR A 208 14.39 10.99 14.43
N GLN A 209 14.81 11.86 15.35
CA GLN A 209 16.21 12.33 15.40
C GLN A 209 17.24 11.20 15.60
N SER A 210 16.87 10.12 16.27
CA SER A 210 17.81 9.05 16.68
C SER A 210 17.47 7.67 16.18
N ILE A 211 16.26 7.45 15.66
CA ILE A 211 15.78 6.10 15.31
C ILE A 211 15.08 6.15 13.97
N ILE A 212 15.39 5.16 13.12
CA ILE A 212 14.63 4.86 11.91
C ILE A 212 13.95 3.51 12.13
N LYS A 213 12.63 3.48 12.02
CA LYS A 213 11.83 2.27 12.06
C LYS A 213 11.18 2.01 10.72
N LYS A 214 11.27 0.77 10.27
CA LYS A 214 10.60 0.31 9.05
C LYS A 214 9.56 -0.74 9.45
N TYR A 215 8.34 -0.49 9.03
CA TYR A 215 7.21 -1.38 9.25
C TYR A 215 6.70 -1.91 7.91
N GLY A 216 6.34 -3.18 7.85
CA GLY A 216 5.42 -3.67 6.84
C GLY A 216 4.02 -3.22 7.20
N TYR A 217 3.19 -2.85 6.23
CA TYR A 217 1.79 -2.60 6.53
C TYR A 217 0.85 -3.12 5.45
N GLU A 218 -0.35 -3.42 5.88
CA GLU A 218 -1.45 -3.86 5.04
C GLU A 218 -2.71 -3.10 5.44
N VAL A 219 -3.48 -2.64 4.46
CA VAL A 219 -4.72 -1.91 4.69
C VAL A 219 -5.90 -2.86 4.61
N SER A 220 -6.66 -2.97 5.68
CA SER A 220 -7.93 -3.67 5.69
C SER A 220 -9.08 -2.67 5.54
N TYR A 221 -9.40 -2.32 4.30
CA TYR A 221 -10.48 -1.35 3.99
C TYR A 221 -11.82 -1.76 4.56
N LYS A 222 -12.16 -3.04 4.49
CA LYS A 222 -13.41 -3.57 5.02
C LYS A 222 -13.58 -3.34 6.52
N ASN A 223 -12.48 -3.35 7.26
CA ASN A 223 -12.48 -3.27 8.72
C ASN A 223 -11.91 -1.95 9.25
N LYS A 224 -11.47 -1.03 8.37
CA LYS A 224 -10.89 0.28 8.74
C LYS A 224 -9.65 0.17 9.63
N PHE A 225 -8.81 -0.83 9.35
CA PHE A 225 -7.58 -1.06 10.10
C PHE A 225 -6.36 -1.07 9.20
N LEU A 226 -5.24 -0.63 9.77
CA LEU A 226 -3.91 -0.90 9.29
C LEU A 226 -3.32 -2.03 10.13
N ILE A 227 -2.81 -3.05 9.47
CA ILE A 227 -2.06 -4.13 10.11
C ILE A 227 -0.59 -3.76 9.97
N ILE A 228 0.06 -3.44 11.06
CA ILE A 228 1.44 -2.98 11.12
C ILE A 228 2.33 -4.11 11.61
N ARG A 229 3.37 -4.43 10.84
CA ARG A 229 4.33 -5.50 11.17
C ARG A 229 5.73 -4.93 11.36
N GLU A 230 6.40 -5.28 12.46
CA GLU A 230 7.78 -4.91 12.73
C GLU A 230 8.62 -6.19 12.81
N ASP A 231 9.75 -6.22 12.07
CA ASP A 231 10.78 -7.24 12.21
C ASP A 231 11.79 -6.76 13.26
N ARG A 232 11.91 -7.53 14.32
CA ARG A 232 12.82 -7.28 15.45
C ARG A 232 13.88 -8.36 15.59
N THR A 233 14.07 -9.18 14.57
CA THR A 233 14.98 -10.32 14.58
C THR A 233 16.39 -9.91 14.97
N GLU A 234 16.94 -8.87 14.36
CA GLU A 234 18.30 -8.42 14.63
C GLU A 234 18.49 -8.01 16.09
N GLU A 235 17.54 -7.26 16.67
CA GLU A 235 17.55 -6.83 18.08
C GLU A 235 17.66 -8.03 19.03
N TYR A 236 16.83 -9.05 18.80
CA TYR A 236 16.77 -10.21 19.69
C TYR A 236 17.88 -11.22 19.42
N CYS A 237 18.41 -11.33 18.20
CA CYS A 237 19.64 -12.08 17.93
C CYS A 237 20.84 -11.50 18.70
N GLN A 238 20.97 -10.17 18.74
CA GLN A 238 22.02 -9.50 19.49
C GLN A 238 21.86 -9.66 21.01
N ARG A 239 20.62 -9.64 21.48
CA ARG A 239 20.31 -9.76 22.92
C ARG A 239 20.46 -11.18 23.45
N TYR A 240 20.24 -12.19 22.60
CA TYR A 240 20.29 -13.61 22.94
C TYR A 240 21.15 -14.41 21.96
N PRO A 241 22.46 -14.15 21.88
CA PRO A 241 23.34 -14.70 20.84
C PRO A 241 23.43 -16.22 20.83
N ASP A 242 23.30 -16.85 22.02
CA ASP A 242 23.46 -18.31 22.18
C ASP A 242 22.14 -19.09 22.12
N SER A 243 21.01 -18.42 21.93
CA SER A 243 19.68 -19.05 22.00
C SER A 243 19.13 -19.48 20.63
N GLY A 244 19.90 -19.28 19.55
CA GLY A 244 19.51 -19.67 18.20
C GLY A 244 18.22 -18.97 17.74
N VAL A 245 18.05 -17.69 18.07
CA VAL A 245 16.96 -16.87 17.56
C VAL A 245 17.13 -16.65 16.07
N THR A 246 16.12 -16.99 15.27
CA THR A 246 16.14 -16.86 13.80
C THR A 246 15.08 -15.92 13.25
N SER A 247 14.00 -15.69 13.99
CA SER A 247 12.93 -14.75 13.59
C SER A 247 12.20 -14.21 14.80
N VAL A 248 11.99 -12.89 14.84
CA VAL A 248 11.13 -12.21 15.81
C VAL A 248 10.32 -11.14 15.08
N THR A 249 9.01 -11.33 14.98
CA THR A 249 8.10 -10.37 14.36
C THR A 249 6.94 -10.04 15.27
N THR A 250 6.51 -8.78 15.22
CA THR A 250 5.30 -8.30 15.89
C THR A 250 4.28 -7.80 14.90
N GLN A 251 3.01 -7.95 15.23
CA GLN A 251 1.90 -7.40 14.48
C GLN A 251 1.02 -6.56 15.41
N GLU A 252 0.80 -5.30 15.04
CA GLU A 252 -0.11 -4.38 15.70
C GLU A 252 -1.30 -4.05 14.81
N ILE A 253 -2.38 -3.68 15.43
CA ILE A 253 -3.59 -3.21 14.76
C ILE A 253 -3.75 -1.72 15.03
N TRP A 254 -3.80 -0.92 13.98
CA TRP A 254 -4.04 0.52 14.07
C TRP A 254 -5.38 0.84 13.44
N ARG A 255 -6.29 1.39 14.19
CA ARG A 255 -7.57 1.87 13.69
C ARG A 255 -7.38 3.20 13.00
N ASP A 256 -7.83 3.28 11.76
CA ASP A 256 -7.80 4.50 10.95
C ASP A 256 -9.15 5.22 11.03
N TYR A 257 -9.17 6.36 11.69
CA TYR A 257 -10.37 7.18 11.82
C TYR A 257 -10.68 8.00 10.57
N SER A 258 -9.70 8.20 9.68
CA SER A 258 -9.90 8.95 8.44
C SER A 258 -10.68 8.18 7.37
N ILE A 259 -10.74 6.84 7.46
CA ILE A 259 -11.51 6.00 6.53
C ILE A 259 -13.03 6.14 6.75
N LEU A 260 -13.47 6.71 7.88
CA LEU A 260 -14.89 6.86 8.20
C LEU A 260 -15.63 7.79 7.24
N ASP A 261 -14.93 8.75 6.63
CA ASP A 261 -15.52 9.82 5.83
C ASP A 261 -15.57 9.52 4.32
N ILE A 262 -15.00 8.40 3.87
CA ILE A 262 -14.87 8.09 2.44
C ILE A 262 -15.93 7.09 1.94
N PHE A 263 -16.54 6.32 2.83
CA PHE A 263 -17.61 5.37 2.49
C PHE A 263 -18.81 5.55 3.42
N PRO A 264 -19.91 6.17 2.94
CA PRO A 264 -21.17 6.25 3.66
C PRO A 264 -21.80 4.85 3.85
#